data_483c7dfcc4141ab20bd36edf78a312af
#
_entry.id   483c7dfcc4141ab20bd36edf78a312af
#
_cell.length_a   1.000
_cell.length_b   1.000
_cell.length_c   1.000
_cell.angle_alpha   90.00
_cell.angle_beta   90.00
_cell.angle_gamma   90.00
#
_symmetry.space_group_name_H-M   'P 1'
#
loop_
_entity.id
_entity.type
_entity.pdbx_description
1 polymer ?
#
loop_
_entity_poly.entity_id
_entity_poly.type
_entity_poly.pdbx_seq_one_letter_code
_entity_poly.pdbx_strand_id
1 'polypeptide(L)'
;MKNKQIILKNRPKGFPDENTWAIETATIPELEEGEILIEHHYVSLDPAMRGWMNDTRSYIPPIELEHVMRAGAIGKVIKNNNNPKFEIGDCVTSWGGVQQYSLSNGDAWYKVDDTLAPMPMYLGTLGMPGMTAYFGILEVGKIKEGDIVLVSGAAGAVGSVVGQIAKLKGCTVIGIAGGQEKCDYLKNELGFDEAIDYKNENIYSALKKKCPKGVDVYFDNVGGIILDAALSKLRMHAKIVICGAISQYNNKHKINGPSNYLSLLVTRSTMQGMVVMDLSLIHI
;
A
#
# COMPACT_ATOMS: atom_id res chain seq x y z
N MET A 1 14.92 -18.46 23.94
CA MET A 1 15.04 -18.23 22.48
C MET A 1 15.48 -16.79 22.24
N LYS A 2 16.15 -16.48 21.11
CA LYS A 2 16.57 -15.11 20.75
C LYS A 2 15.74 -14.60 19.60
N ASN A 3 15.37 -13.33 19.65
CA ASN A 3 14.56 -12.63 18.67
C ASN A 3 15.36 -11.47 18.07
N LYS A 4 15.71 -11.53 16.80
CA LYS A 4 16.28 -10.38 16.09
C LYS A 4 15.16 -9.43 15.67
N GLN A 5 15.36 -8.14 15.96
CA GLN A 5 14.37 -7.08 15.78
C GLN A 5 15.02 -5.88 15.09
N ILE A 6 14.26 -5.20 14.24
CA ILE A 6 14.63 -3.90 13.71
C ILE A 6 13.92 -2.83 14.54
N ILE A 7 14.70 -2.01 15.22
CA ILE A 7 14.25 -0.96 16.12
C ILE A 7 14.35 0.40 15.42
N LEU A 8 13.33 1.25 15.57
CA LEU A 8 13.40 2.64 15.13
C LEU A 8 14.24 3.44 16.13
N LYS A 9 15.46 3.78 15.75
CA LYS A 9 16.44 4.46 16.61
C LYS A 9 16.32 5.98 16.51
N ASN A 10 16.17 6.49 15.29
CA ASN A 10 16.07 7.91 15.02
C ASN A 10 14.96 8.18 13.98
N ARG A 11 14.35 9.35 14.07
CA ARG A 11 13.38 9.80 13.06
C ARG A 11 14.12 10.33 11.82
N PRO A 12 13.92 9.74 10.64
CA PRO A 12 14.66 10.14 9.44
C PRO A 12 14.23 11.51 8.93
N LYS A 13 15.20 12.35 8.55
CA LYS A 13 14.99 13.61 7.83
C LYS A 13 15.29 13.40 6.34
N GLY A 14 14.28 13.17 5.53
CA GLY A 14 14.44 12.76 4.14
C GLY A 14 14.43 11.24 4.00
N PHE A 15 15.29 10.66 3.18
CA PHE A 15 15.44 9.21 3.09
C PHE A 15 15.94 8.64 4.42
N PRO A 16 15.36 7.50 4.87
CA PRO A 16 15.94 6.72 5.96
C PRO A 16 17.36 6.26 5.60
N ASP A 17 18.26 6.32 6.55
CA ASP A 17 19.66 5.90 6.44
C ASP A 17 20.00 4.85 7.50
N GLU A 18 21.26 4.44 7.56
CA GLU A 18 21.76 3.44 8.52
C GLU A 18 21.56 3.87 9.98
N ASN A 19 21.50 5.17 10.27
CA ASN A 19 21.30 5.69 11.62
C ASN A 19 19.82 5.67 12.04
N THR A 20 18.90 5.43 11.10
CA THR A 20 17.46 5.36 11.36
C THR A 20 17.12 4.11 12.18
N TRP A 21 17.88 3.04 12.02
CA TRP A 21 17.57 1.72 12.54
C TRP A 21 18.67 1.18 13.46
N ALA A 22 18.28 0.28 14.33
CA ALA A 22 19.19 -0.64 15.01
C ALA A 22 18.71 -2.08 14.84
N ILE A 23 19.65 -3.01 14.71
CA ILE A 23 19.38 -4.45 14.81
C ILE A 23 19.66 -4.86 16.24
N GLU A 24 18.63 -5.25 16.96
CA GLU A 24 18.74 -5.69 18.34
C GLU A 24 18.38 -7.18 18.49
N THR A 25 18.87 -7.79 19.54
CA THR A 25 18.55 -9.18 19.86
C THR A 25 17.99 -9.26 21.28
N ALA A 26 16.67 -9.42 21.35
CA ALA A 26 15.95 -9.61 22.60
C ALA A 26 15.90 -11.09 23.01
N THR A 27 15.74 -11.37 24.29
CA THR A 27 15.39 -12.71 24.76
C THR A 27 13.88 -12.83 24.81
N ILE A 28 13.33 -13.87 24.18
CA ILE A 28 11.90 -14.17 24.27
C ILE A 28 11.64 -14.73 25.66
N PRO A 29 10.72 -14.14 26.46
CA PRO A 29 10.34 -14.66 27.76
C PRO A 29 9.61 -16.01 27.63
N GLU A 30 9.35 -16.68 28.75
CA GLU A 30 8.41 -17.79 28.77
C GLU A 30 6.99 -17.31 28.52
N LEU A 31 6.19 -18.15 27.85
CA LEU A 31 4.81 -17.82 27.55
C LEU A 31 3.97 -17.81 28.82
N GLU A 32 3.22 -16.75 29.04
CA GLU A 32 2.14 -16.72 30.03
C GLU A 32 0.93 -17.53 29.54
N GLU A 33 0.00 -17.84 30.46
CA GLU A 33 -1.22 -18.56 30.10
C GLU A 33 -2.04 -17.75 29.08
N GLY A 34 -2.50 -18.42 28.02
CA GLY A 34 -3.22 -17.80 26.93
C GLY A 34 -2.35 -17.18 25.84
N GLU A 35 -1.01 -17.25 25.97
CA GLU A 35 -0.12 -16.70 24.95
C GLU A 35 0.30 -17.73 23.89
N ILE A 36 0.60 -17.21 22.72
CA ILE A 36 1.19 -17.94 21.60
C ILE A 36 2.51 -17.28 21.17
N LEU A 37 3.43 -18.09 20.65
CA LEU A 37 4.65 -17.64 20.01
C LEU A 37 4.54 -17.90 18.50
N ILE A 38 4.69 -16.85 17.72
CA ILE A 38 4.62 -16.90 16.27
C ILE A 38 6.02 -16.69 15.68
N GLU A 39 6.45 -17.58 14.80
CA GLU A 39 7.64 -17.41 13.97
C GLU A 39 7.23 -16.72 12.66
N HIS A 40 7.84 -15.57 12.38
CA HIS A 40 7.57 -14.82 11.14
C HIS A 40 8.34 -15.46 9.98
N HIS A 41 7.61 -15.80 8.93
CA HIS A 41 8.16 -16.25 7.66
C HIS A 41 8.36 -15.10 6.68
N TYR A 42 7.43 -14.12 6.70
CA TYR A 42 7.49 -12.92 5.86
C TYR A 42 7.03 -11.69 6.62
N VAL A 43 7.60 -10.56 6.26
CA VAL A 43 7.16 -9.23 6.69
C VAL A 43 6.93 -8.35 5.46
N SER A 44 5.92 -7.47 5.52
CA SER A 44 5.64 -6.52 4.44
C SER A 44 6.44 -5.24 4.63
N LEU A 45 7.05 -4.75 3.55
CA LEU A 45 7.72 -3.46 3.53
C LEU A 45 6.89 -2.49 2.68
N ASP A 46 6.13 -1.65 3.35
CA ASP A 46 5.15 -0.77 2.73
C ASP A 46 5.62 0.69 2.68
N PRO A 47 5.34 1.44 1.60
CA PRO A 47 5.68 2.87 1.53
C PRO A 47 5.12 3.71 2.70
N ALA A 48 3.96 3.33 3.24
CA ALA A 48 3.32 3.98 4.38
C ALA A 48 4.20 3.97 5.65
N MET A 49 5.08 2.97 5.80
CA MET A 49 6.03 2.87 6.91
C MET A 49 6.90 4.13 7.03
N ARG A 50 7.22 4.80 5.91
CA ARG A 50 7.97 6.05 5.95
C ARG A 50 7.24 7.15 6.73
N GLY A 51 5.92 7.25 6.56
CA GLY A 51 5.07 8.19 7.30
C GLY A 51 4.99 7.86 8.79
N TRP A 52 4.97 6.58 9.15
CA TRP A 52 4.86 6.12 10.54
C TRP A 52 6.09 6.41 11.39
N MET A 53 7.25 6.67 10.76
CA MET A 53 8.48 7.09 11.45
C MET A 53 8.48 8.58 11.82
N ASN A 54 7.56 9.39 11.27
CA ASN A 54 7.46 10.81 11.58
C ASN A 54 6.62 11.00 12.87
N ASP A 55 7.02 11.98 13.69
CA ASP A 55 6.25 12.41 14.85
C ASP A 55 5.28 13.53 14.42
N THR A 56 4.28 13.15 13.63
CA THR A 56 3.29 14.08 13.09
C THR A 56 1.91 13.42 13.08
N ARG A 57 0.86 14.23 13.02
CA ARG A 57 -0.51 13.72 12.89
C ARG A 57 -0.63 12.84 11.65
N SER A 58 -1.15 11.63 11.85
CA SER A 58 -1.41 10.65 10.80
C SER A 58 -2.70 9.88 11.14
N TYR A 59 -3.11 8.96 10.26
CA TYR A 59 -4.25 8.06 10.46
C TYR A 59 -3.97 6.95 11.50
N ILE A 60 -2.71 6.72 11.85
CA ILE A 60 -2.30 5.86 12.97
C ILE A 60 -1.25 6.57 13.81
N PRO A 61 -1.08 6.22 15.10
CA PRO A 61 -0.02 6.76 15.93
C PRO A 61 1.38 6.54 15.33
N PRO A 62 2.32 7.47 15.48
CA PRO A 62 3.70 7.26 15.08
C PRO A 62 4.31 6.09 15.84
N ILE A 63 5.35 5.48 15.24
CA ILE A 63 6.16 4.49 15.96
C ILE A 63 7.00 5.24 16.98
N GLU A 64 7.00 4.75 18.21
CA GLU A 64 7.87 5.30 19.25
C GLU A 64 9.33 4.92 18.99
N LEU A 65 10.26 5.78 19.41
CA LEU A 65 11.69 5.46 19.35
C LEU A 65 11.98 4.28 20.27
N GLU A 66 13.00 3.51 19.98
CA GLU A 66 13.42 2.29 20.71
C GLU A 66 12.38 1.14 20.59
N HIS A 67 11.36 1.26 19.72
CA HIS A 67 10.39 0.19 19.50
C HIS A 67 10.61 -0.51 18.15
N VAL A 68 10.14 -1.75 18.09
CA VAL A 68 10.18 -2.56 16.85
C VAL A 68 9.45 -1.82 15.72
N MET A 69 10.09 -1.73 14.57
CA MET A 69 9.49 -1.13 13.38
C MET A 69 8.21 -1.87 13.00
N ARG A 70 7.09 -1.15 12.99
CA ARG A 70 5.77 -1.70 12.63
C ARG A 70 5.77 -2.20 11.20
N ALA A 71 5.27 -3.43 10.99
CA ALA A 71 5.10 -4.05 9.68
C ALA A 71 4.01 -5.11 9.74
N GLY A 72 3.32 -5.34 8.64
CA GLY A 72 2.53 -6.56 8.47
C GLY A 72 3.45 -7.77 8.49
N ALA A 73 3.03 -8.83 9.16
CA ALA A 73 3.79 -10.07 9.25
C ALA A 73 2.86 -11.28 9.06
N ILE A 74 3.41 -12.35 8.52
CA ILE A 74 2.76 -13.65 8.42
C ILE A 74 3.74 -14.74 8.81
N GLY A 75 3.26 -15.75 9.52
CA GLY A 75 4.08 -16.84 9.98
C GLY A 75 3.28 -17.96 10.60
N LYS A 76 3.94 -18.80 11.37
CA LYS A 76 3.31 -19.97 12.03
C LYS A 76 3.37 -19.88 13.54
N VAL A 77 2.32 -20.32 14.18
CA VAL A 77 2.32 -20.55 15.63
C VAL A 77 3.24 -21.72 15.92
N ILE A 78 4.31 -21.48 16.71
CA ILE A 78 5.30 -22.50 17.07
C ILE A 78 5.20 -22.94 18.52
N LYS A 79 4.56 -22.14 19.39
CA LYS A 79 4.21 -22.51 20.75
C LYS A 79 2.84 -21.94 21.11
N ASN A 80 2.13 -22.67 21.96
CA ASN A 80 0.83 -22.26 22.50
C ASN A 80 0.76 -22.66 23.97
N ASN A 81 0.45 -21.72 24.84
CA ASN A 81 0.20 -21.94 26.26
C ASN A 81 -1.29 -21.72 26.56
N ASN A 82 -2.12 -22.73 26.23
CA ASN A 82 -3.56 -22.78 26.48
C ASN A 82 -4.39 -21.65 25.80
N ASN A 83 -3.92 -21.07 24.69
CA ASN A 83 -4.75 -20.17 23.90
C ASN A 83 -5.78 -20.99 23.11
N PRO A 84 -7.08 -20.77 23.33
CA PRO A 84 -8.13 -21.61 22.70
C PRO A 84 -8.39 -21.26 21.23
N LYS A 85 -7.87 -20.14 20.73
CA LYS A 85 -8.13 -19.66 19.36
C LYS A 85 -7.16 -20.26 18.33
N PHE A 86 -5.99 -20.74 18.78
CA PHE A 86 -4.91 -21.16 17.89
C PHE A 86 -4.36 -22.53 18.23
N GLU A 87 -3.81 -23.20 17.23
CA GLU A 87 -3.05 -24.45 17.38
C GLU A 87 -1.62 -24.28 16.87
N ILE A 88 -0.69 -25.09 17.35
CA ILE A 88 0.68 -25.15 16.82
C ILE A 88 0.62 -25.56 15.35
N GLY A 89 1.26 -24.79 14.47
CA GLY A 89 1.24 -24.99 13.03
C GLY A 89 0.26 -24.08 12.27
N ASP A 90 -0.69 -23.43 12.96
CA ASP A 90 -1.59 -22.46 12.33
C ASP A 90 -0.80 -21.36 11.61
N CYS A 91 -1.19 -21.08 10.39
CA CYS A 91 -0.72 -19.93 9.64
C CYS A 91 -1.49 -18.67 10.07
N VAL A 92 -0.78 -17.64 10.49
CA VAL A 92 -1.39 -16.44 11.08
C VAL A 92 -0.75 -15.16 10.57
N THR A 93 -1.56 -14.10 10.44
CA THR A 93 -1.10 -12.77 9.99
C THR A 93 -1.57 -11.66 10.93
N SER A 94 -0.76 -10.64 11.09
CA SER A 94 -1.04 -9.41 11.86
C SER A 94 0.02 -8.32 11.65
N TRP A 95 -0.02 -7.28 12.49
CA TRP A 95 1.02 -6.25 12.64
C TRP A 95 2.16 -6.75 13.54
N GLY A 96 2.84 -7.83 13.14
CA GLY A 96 3.89 -8.46 13.95
C GLY A 96 5.21 -7.68 14.03
N GLY A 97 5.40 -6.65 13.19
CA GLY A 97 6.62 -5.86 13.13
C GLY A 97 7.79 -6.56 12.40
N VAL A 98 8.87 -5.80 12.21
CA VAL A 98 10.09 -6.32 11.55
C VAL A 98 10.93 -7.05 12.58
N GLN A 99 10.62 -8.30 12.82
CA GLN A 99 11.29 -9.18 13.80
C GLN A 99 11.09 -10.64 13.42
N GLN A 100 11.84 -11.55 14.06
CA GLN A 100 11.75 -12.98 13.78
C GLN A 100 10.54 -13.65 14.46
N TYR A 101 10.18 -13.19 15.65
CA TYR A 101 9.13 -13.80 16.47
C TYR A 101 8.23 -12.74 17.10
N SER A 102 6.95 -13.07 17.26
CA SER A 102 6.02 -12.31 18.10
C SER A 102 5.46 -13.18 19.21
N LEU A 103 5.46 -12.65 20.44
CA LEU A 103 4.73 -13.17 21.57
C LEU A 103 3.40 -12.40 21.67
N SER A 104 2.27 -13.08 21.80
CA SER A 104 0.96 -12.46 21.78
C SER A 104 -0.09 -13.31 22.48
N ASN A 105 -1.11 -12.65 23.06
CA ASN A 105 -2.34 -13.30 23.52
C ASN A 105 -3.29 -13.71 22.36
N GLY A 106 -2.88 -13.48 21.12
CA GLY A 106 -3.64 -13.80 19.92
C GLY A 106 -4.69 -12.75 19.50
N ASP A 107 -4.89 -11.68 20.27
CA ASP A 107 -5.77 -10.58 19.88
C ASP A 107 -5.21 -9.87 18.65
N ALA A 108 -5.87 -9.52 17.67
CA ALA A 108 -5.41 -8.95 16.41
C ALA A 108 -4.54 -9.89 15.51
N TRP A 109 -4.44 -11.17 15.82
CA TRP A 109 -3.90 -12.18 14.92
C TRP A 109 -5.04 -12.96 14.28
N TYR A 110 -4.93 -13.21 12.97
CA TYR A 110 -5.95 -13.87 12.16
C TYR A 110 -5.38 -15.10 11.51
N LYS A 111 -6.09 -16.23 11.61
CA LYS A 111 -5.75 -17.43 10.86
C LYS A 111 -5.97 -17.19 9.37
N VAL A 112 -5.09 -17.71 8.56
CA VAL A 112 -5.21 -17.75 7.11
C VAL A 112 -4.97 -19.18 6.62
N ASP A 113 -5.60 -19.53 5.51
CA ASP A 113 -5.46 -20.85 4.89
C ASP A 113 -4.30 -20.85 3.89
N ASP A 114 -3.13 -21.34 4.32
CA ASP A 114 -1.93 -21.42 3.48
C ASP A 114 -2.00 -22.55 2.44
N THR A 115 -3.07 -23.34 2.42
CA THR A 115 -3.37 -24.28 1.33
C THR A 115 -4.11 -23.60 0.18
N LEU A 116 -4.88 -22.55 0.46
CA LEU A 116 -5.60 -21.77 -0.55
C LEU A 116 -4.67 -20.88 -1.36
N ALA A 117 -3.70 -20.25 -0.72
CA ALA A 117 -2.72 -19.38 -1.38
C ALA A 117 -1.39 -19.36 -0.60
N PRO A 118 -0.24 -19.15 -1.28
CA PRO A 118 1.04 -18.97 -0.61
C PRO A 118 1.02 -17.81 0.39
N MET A 119 1.70 -17.98 1.54
CA MET A 119 1.76 -16.97 2.63
C MET A 119 1.98 -15.52 2.16
N PRO A 120 2.93 -15.20 1.24
CA PRO A 120 3.16 -13.81 0.83
C PRO A 120 1.92 -13.14 0.21
N MET A 121 0.98 -13.91 -0.36
CA MET A 121 -0.24 -13.36 -0.95
C MET A 121 -1.13 -12.69 0.10
N TYR A 122 -1.10 -13.15 1.35
CA TYR A 122 -1.85 -12.57 2.47
C TYR A 122 -1.25 -11.25 2.99
N LEU A 123 -0.03 -10.92 2.61
CA LEU A 123 0.58 -9.59 2.81
C LEU A 123 0.44 -8.69 1.56
N GLY A 124 0.01 -9.25 0.43
CA GLY A 124 -0.16 -8.57 -0.86
C GLY A 124 -1.61 -8.53 -1.31
N THR A 125 -1.93 -9.26 -2.37
CA THR A 125 -3.25 -9.23 -3.06
C THR A 125 -4.40 -9.68 -2.16
N LEU A 126 -4.20 -10.64 -1.28
CA LEU A 126 -5.20 -11.10 -0.30
C LEU A 126 -5.12 -10.36 1.05
N GLY A 127 -4.27 -9.36 1.15
CA GLY A 127 -4.06 -8.57 2.36
C GLY A 127 -4.35 -7.09 2.15
N MET A 128 -3.66 -6.24 2.94
CA MET A 128 -3.86 -4.79 2.96
C MET A 128 -3.75 -4.12 1.58
N PRO A 129 -2.75 -4.41 0.73
CA PRO A 129 -2.65 -3.81 -0.60
C PRO A 129 -3.83 -4.18 -1.51
N GLY A 130 -4.26 -5.44 -1.51
CA GLY A 130 -5.40 -5.89 -2.30
C GLY A 130 -6.73 -5.28 -1.84
N MET A 131 -6.97 -5.23 -0.53
CA MET A 131 -8.15 -4.55 0.04
C MET A 131 -8.13 -3.05 -0.29
N THR A 132 -6.97 -2.40 -0.20
CA THR A 132 -6.79 -0.99 -0.58
C THR A 132 -7.16 -0.76 -2.05
N ALA A 133 -6.71 -1.64 -2.94
CA ALA A 133 -7.05 -1.59 -4.35
C ALA A 133 -8.55 -1.79 -4.58
N TYR A 134 -9.12 -2.83 -3.99
CA TYR A 134 -10.52 -3.21 -4.17
C TYR A 134 -11.48 -2.09 -3.73
N PHE A 135 -11.40 -1.68 -2.46
CA PHE A 135 -12.29 -0.64 -1.94
C PHE A 135 -11.99 0.73 -2.56
N GLY A 136 -10.72 1.04 -2.78
CA GLY A 136 -10.34 2.32 -3.38
C GLY A 136 -10.90 2.51 -4.78
N ILE A 137 -10.83 1.49 -5.63
CA ILE A 137 -11.32 1.63 -7.01
C ILE A 137 -12.83 1.45 -7.14
N LEU A 138 -13.45 0.57 -6.33
CA LEU A 138 -14.88 0.28 -6.44
C LEU A 138 -15.74 1.24 -5.63
N GLU A 139 -15.38 1.51 -4.36
CA GLU A 139 -16.23 2.33 -3.46
C GLU A 139 -15.92 3.83 -3.56
N VAL A 140 -14.65 4.19 -3.70
CA VAL A 140 -14.24 5.61 -3.83
C VAL A 140 -14.18 6.04 -5.28
N GLY A 141 -13.49 5.26 -6.12
CA GLY A 141 -13.37 5.50 -7.56
C GLY A 141 -14.69 5.30 -8.30
N LYS A 142 -15.52 4.37 -7.86
CA LYS A 142 -16.85 4.05 -8.44
C LYS A 142 -16.81 3.84 -9.95
N ILE A 143 -15.82 3.05 -10.40
CA ILE A 143 -15.61 2.76 -11.81
C ILE A 143 -16.81 2.09 -12.45
N LYS A 144 -17.01 2.36 -13.74
CA LYS A 144 -18.07 1.80 -14.58
C LYS A 144 -17.46 1.23 -15.85
N GLU A 145 -18.16 0.30 -16.46
CA GLU A 145 -17.80 -0.21 -17.79
C GLU A 145 -17.62 0.94 -18.80
N GLY A 146 -16.54 0.90 -19.56
CA GLY A 146 -16.15 1.92 -20.52
C GLY A 146 -15.40 3.13 -19.97
N ASP A 147 -15.23 3.25 -18.64
CA ASP A 147 -14.42 4.32 -18.03
C ASP A 147 -12.94 4.20 -18.45
N ILE A 148 -12.29 5.35 -18.55
CA ILE A 148 -10.83 5.45 -18.72
C ILE A 148 -10.21 5.62 -17.33
N VAL A 149 -9.49 4.59 -16.88
CA VAL A 149 -8.85 4.53 -15.58
C VAL A 149 -7.35 4.76 -15.73
N LEU A 150 -6.84 5.78 -15.07
CA LEU A 150 -5.40 6.06 -14.96
C LEU A 150 -4.91 5.62 -13.58
N VAL A 151 -3.78 4.92 -13.51
CA VAL A 151 -3.21 4.41 -12.27
C VAL A 151 -1.76 4.86 -12.17
N SER A 152 -1.39 5.59 -11.13
CA SER A 152 0.03 5.88 -10.83
C SER A 152 0.63 4.82 -9.90
N GLY A 153 1.96 4.61 -10.00
CA GLY A 153 2.60 3.50 -9.31
C GLY A 153 2.00 2.15 -9.71
N ALA A 154 1.62 2.03 -10.99
CA ALA A 154 0.79 0.95 -11.50
C ALA A 154 1.42 -0.45 -11.37
N ALA A 155 2.74 -0.56 -11.37
CA ALA A 155 3.46 -1.83 -11.18
C ALA A 155 3.72 -2.16 -9.69
N GLY A 156 3.22 -1.35 -8.75
CA GLY A 156 3.31 -1.60 -7.31
C GLY A 156 2.19 -2.51 -6.80
N ALA A 157 2.28 -2.91 -5.53
CA ALA A 157 1.37 -3.87 -4.90
C ALA A 157 -0.11 -3.46 -4.99
N VAL A 158 -0.44 -2.19 -4.78
CA VAL A 158 -1.81 -1.66 -4.91
C VAL A 158 -2.15 -1.42 -6.38
N GLY A 159 -1.29 -0.70 -7.11
CA GLY A 159 -1.59 -0.24 -8.48
C GLY A 159 -1.82 -1.38 -9.46
N SER A 160 -1.07 -2.48 -9.34
CA SER A 160 -1.24 -3.68 -10.19
C SER A 160 -2.61 -4.34 -9.99
N VAL A 161 -3.11 -4.38 -8.76
CA VAL A 161 -4.43 -4.94 -8.45
C VAL A 161 -5.54 -3.99 -8.91
N VAL A 162 -5.39 -2.67 -8.69
CA VAL A 162 -6.34 -1.65 -9.18
C VAL A 162 -6.58 -1.79 -10.67
N GLY A 163 -5.50 -1.89 -11.46
CA GLY A 163 -5.63 -1.99 -12.91
C GLY A 163 -6.32 -3.28 -13.36
N GLN A 164 -5.99 -4.42 -12.75
CA GLN A 164 -6.63 -5.69 -13.07
C GLN A 164 -8.12 -5.68 -12.69
N ILE A 165 -8.50 -5.13 -11.53
CA ILE A 165 -9.92 -4.96 -11.16
C ILE A 165 -10.64 -4.08 -12.19
N ALA A 166 -10.01 -2.97 -12.60
CA ALA A 166 -10.59 -2.09 -13.62
C ALA A 166 -10.75 -2.80 -14.97
N LYS A 167 -9.79 -3.63 -15.39
CA LYS A 167 -9.91 -4.47 -16.60
C LYS A 167 -11.08 -5.44 -16.49
N LEU A 168 -11.23 -6.13 -15.36
CA LEU A 168 -12.36 -7.05 -15.11
C LEU A 168 -13.72 -6.35 -15.12
N LYS A 169 -13.76 -5.04 -14.84
CA LYS A 169 -14.97 -4.20 -14.91
C LYS A 169 -15.20 -3.57 -16.30
N GLY A 170 -14.42 -3.93 -17.32
CA GLY A 170 -14.59 -3.43 -18.69
C GLY A 170 -14.05 -2.00 -18.92
N CYS A 171 -13.13 -1.55 -18.08
CA CYS A 171 -12.50 -0.23 -18.25
C CYS A 171 -11.33 -0.29 -19.24
N THR A 172 -11.00 0.88 -19.80
CA THR A 172 -9.71 1.12 -20.47
C THR A 172 -8.69 1.57 -19.41
N VAL A 173 -7.59 0.85 -19.26
CA VAL A 173 -6.64 1.06 -18.16
C VAL A 173 -5.28 1.54 -18.69
N ILE A 174 -4.83 2.69 -18.18
CA ILE A 174 -3.52 3.27 -18.47
C ILE A 174 -2.69 3.27 -17.18
N GLY A 175 -1.54 2.62 -17.20
CA GLY A 175 -0.62 2.57 -16.06
C GLY A 175 0.53 3.55 -16.19
N ILE A 176 0.93 4.20 -15.09
CA ILE A 176 2.15 5.01 -15.01
C ILE A 176 3.15 4.25 -14.15
N ALA A 177 4.31 3.92 -14.72
CA ALA A 177 5.39 3.22 -14.05
C ALA A 177 6.75 3.79 -14.47
N GLY A 178 7.83 3.37 -13.82
CA GLY A 178 9.17 3.87 -14.11
C GLY A 178 10.07 2.81 -14.74
N GLY A 179 10.39 2.99 -16.00
CA GLY A 179 11.23 2.11 -16.81
C GLY A 179 10.44 1.18 -17.72
N GLN A 180 11.03 0.84 -18.87
CA GLN A 180 10.40 0.06 -19.92
C GLN A 180 9.95 -1.32 -19.42
N GLU A 181 10.78 -2.01 -18.65
CA GLU A 181 10.47 -3.34 -18.07
C GLU A 181 9.13 -3.34 -17.30
N LYS A 182 8.90 -2.32 -16.46
CA LYS A 182 7.63 -2.19 -15.72
C LYS A 182 6.46 -1.87 -16.65
N CYS A 183 6.69 -1.07 -17.68
CA CYS A 183 5.65 -0.77 -18.67
C CYS A 183 5.28 -2.01 -19.50
N ASP A 184 6.25 -2.83 -19.85
CA ASP A 184 6.03 -4.10 -20.56
C ASP A 184 5.29 -5.10 -19.67
N TYR A 185 5.66 -5.21 -18.39
CA TYR A 185 4.95 -6.01 -17.38
C TYR A 185 3.47 -5.61 -17.27
N LEU A 186 3.18 -4.30 -17.18
CA LEU A 186 1.80 -3.82 -17.13
C LEU A 186 0.98 -4.28 -18.34
N LYS A 187 1.53 -4.18 -19.53
CA LYS A 187 0.82 -4.48 -20.78
C LYS A 187 0.74 -5.99 -21.05
N ASN A 188 1.87 -6.69 -20.91
CA ASN A 188 1.98 -8.07 -21.37
C ASN A 188 1.49 -9.08 -20.33
N GLU A 189 1.65 -8.77 -19.03
CA GLU A 189 1.30 -9.68 -17.94
C GLU A 189 -0.01 -9.27 -17.24
N LEU A 190 -0.23 -7.97 -17.01
CA LEU A 190 -1.38 -7.48 -16.25
C LEU A 190 -2.55 -7.02 -17.13
N GLY A 191 -2.39 -7.01 -18.46
CA GLY A 191 -3.46 -6.68 -19.41
C GLY A 191 -3.89 -5.21 -19.45
N PHE A 192 -3.01 -4.28 -19.02
CA PHE A 192 -3.27 -2.85 -19.19
C PHE A 192 -3.27 -2.50 -20.68
N ASP A 193 -4.14 -1.58 -21.10
CA ASP A 193 -4.25 -1.17 -22.49
C ASP A 193 -3.05 -0.31 -22.92
N GLU A 194 -2.58 0.56 -22.00
CA GLU A 194 -1.43 1.43 -22.23
C GLU A 194 -0.57 1.57 -20.97
N ALA A 195 0.70 1.89 -21.18
CA ALA A 195 1.63 2.22 -20.11
C ALA A 195 2.44 3.49 -20.45
N ILE A 196 2.75 4.29 -19.42
CA ILE A 196 3.55 5.52 -19.53
C ILE A 196 4.81 5.33 -18.68
N ASP A 197 5.97 5.45 -19.30
CA ASP A 197 7.25 5.48 -18.61
C ASP A 197 7.61 6.90 -18.18
N TYR A 198 7.24 7.28 -16.95
CA TYR A 198 7.47 8.64 -16.44
C TYR A 198 8.97 9.01 -16.31
N LYS A 199 9.89 8.05 -16.39
CA LYS A 199 11.33 8.32 -16.35
C LYS A 199 11.89 8.77 -17.70
N ASN A 200 11.31 8.28 -18.78
CA ASN A 200 11.80 8.49 -20.14
C ASN A 200 10.83 9.28 -21.02
N GLU A 201 9.56 9.46 -20.59
CA GLU A 201 8.56 10.25 -21.30
C GLU A 201 8.19 11.51 -20.51
N ASN A 202 7.92 12.62 -21.20
CA ASN A 202 7.27 13.76 -20.56
C ASN A 202 5.83 13.39 -20.24
N ILE A 203 5.46 13.41 -18.97
CA ILE A 203 4.17 12.92 -18.47
C ILE A 203 2.96 13.65 -19.11
N TYR A 204 3.04 14.98 -19.31
CA TYR A 204 1.95 15.74 -19.93
C TYR A 204 1.74 15.36 -21.39
N SER A 205 2.83 15.21 -22.14
CA SER A 205 2.80 14.80 -23.55
C SER A 205 2.30 13.37 -23.71
N ALA A 206 2.75 12.46 -22.83
CA ALA A 206 2.34 11.06 -22.82
C ALA A 206 0.84 10.94 -22.52
N LEU A 207 0.33 11.65 -21.52
CA LEU A 207 -1.10 11.68 -21.20
C LEU A 207 -1.94 12.28 -22.34
N LYS A 208 -1.43 13.33 -23.02
CA LYS A 208 -2.12 13.89 -24.19
C LYS A 208 -2.29 12.86 -25.30
N LYS A 209 -1.27 12.02 -25.52
CA LYS A 209 -1.25 10.99 -26.57
C LYS A 209 -2.08 9.76 -26.19
N LYS A 210 -1.91 9.25 -24.95
CA LYS A 210 -2.48 7.96 -24.51
C LYS A 210 -3.87 8.10 -23.87
N CYS A 211 -4.21 9.29 -23.36
CA CYS A 211 -5.55 9.63 -22.85
C CYS A 211 -6.18 10.79 -23.64
N PRO A 212 -6.35 10.67 -24.97
CA PRO A 212 -6.84 11.80 -25.80
C PRO A 212 -8.25 12.26 -25.41
N LYS A 213 -9.09 11.34 -24.91
CA LYS A 213 -10.45 11.60 -24.44
C LYS A 213 -10.52 12.08 -22.99
N GLY A 214 -9.38 12.12 -22.27
CA GLY A 214 -9.33 12.41 -20.83
C GLY A 214 -9.51 11.17 -19.96
N VAL A 215 -9.56 11.37 -18.64
CA VAL A 215 -9.58 10.33 -17.61
C VAL A 215 -10.86 10.44 -16.78
N ASP A 216 -11.57 9.34 -16.60
CA ASP A 216 -12.77 9.25 -15.76
C ASP A 216 -12.40 8.99 -14.31
N VAL A 217 -11.45 8.10 -14.08
CA VAL A 217 -10.95 7.78 -12.72
C VAL A 217 -9.44 7.79 -12.69
N TYR A 218 -8.87 8.55 -11.76
CA TYR A 218 -7.44 8.52 -11.47
C TYR A 218 -7.19 7.94 -10.09
N PHE A 219 -6.44 6.84 -10.01
CA PHE A 219 -6.01 6.22 -8.76
C PHE A 219 -4.57 6.62 -8.47
N ASP A 220 -4.38 7.47 -7.44
CA ASP A 220 -3.10 8.09 -7.13
C ASP A 220 -2.39 7.41 -5.96
N ASN A 221 -1.23 6.80 -6.26
CA ASN A 221 -0.28 6.27 -5.29
C ASN A 221 0.97 7.18 -5.16
N VAL A 222 1.12 8.20 -6.00
CA VAL A 222 2.42 8.88 -6.18
C VAL A 222 2.39 10.35 -5.81
N GLY A 223 1.32 11.08 -6.15
CA GLY A 223 1.24 12.53 -5.94
C GLY A 223 2.19 13.35 -6.84
N GLY A 224 2.52 14.56 -6.40
CA GLY A 224 3.48 15.44 -7.07
C GLY A 224 3.15 15.78 -8.51
N ILE A 225 4.16 15.80 -9.38
CA ILE A 225 4.01 16.17 -10.80
C ILE A 225 3.08 15.22 -11.58
N ILE A 226 3.00 13.95 -11.14
CA ILE A 226 2.12 12.96 -11.79
C ILE A 226 0.65 13.29 -11.49
N LEU A 227 0.34 13.64 -10.23
CA LEU A 227 -0.99 14.14 -9.86
C LEU A 227 -1.34 15.40 -10.65
N ASP A 228 -0.44 16.37 -10.73
CA ASP A 228 -0.64 17.61 -11.49
C ASP A 228 -0.95 17.35 -12.96
N ALA A 229 -0.20 16.45 -13.59
CA ALA A 229 -0.42 16.06 -14.96
C ALA A 229 -1.77 15.35 -15.16
N ALA A 230 -2.14 14.44 -14.26
CA ALA A 230 -3.43 13.76 -14.29
C ALA A 230 -4.61 14.74 -14.16
N LEU A 231 -4.52 15.72 -13.24
CA LEU A 231 -5.54 16.77 -13.07
C LEU A 231 -5.76 17.58 -14.34
N SER A 232 -4.75 17.78 -15.19
CA SER A 232 -4.89 18.49 -16.47
C SER A 232 -5.68 17.71 -17.54
N LYS A 233 -6.03 16.44 -17.26
CA LYS A 233 -6.64 15.49 -18.21
C LYS A 233 -7.96 14.91 -17.73
N LEU A 234 -8.61 15.51 -16.75
CA LEU A 234 -9.87 15.04 -16.21
C LEU A 234 -11.03 15.22 -17.19
N ARG A 235 -11.88 14.22 -17.27
CA ARG A 235 -13.22 14.31 -17.87
C ARG A 235 -14.20 14.94 -16.87
N MET A 236 -15.39 15.27 -17.38
CA MET A 236 -16.45 15.77 -16.52
C MET A 236 -16.84 14.75 -15.45
N HIS A 237 -16.93 15.21 -14.19
CA HIS A 237 -17.29 14.39 -13.04
C HIS A 237 -16.27 13.27 -12.70
N ALA A 238 -15.03 13.41 -13.17
CA ALA A 238 -13.97 12.45 -12.85
C ALA A 238 -13.79 12.27 -11.35
N LYS A 239 -13.30 11.08 -10.97
CA LYS A 239 -12.96 10.73 -9.57
C LYS A 239 -11.46 10.59 -9.43
N ILE A 240 -10.90 11.24 -8.42
CA ILE A 240 -9.50 11.13 -8.06
C ILE A 240 -9.42 10.48 -6.69
N VAL A 241 -8.88 9.26 -6.63
CA VAL A 241 -8.67 8.49 -5.41
C VAL A 241 -7.25 8.75 -4.91
N ILE A 242 -7.10 9.43 -3.79
CA ILE A 242 -5.80 9.67 -3.17
C ILE A 242 -5.53 8.52 -2.20
N CYS A 243 -4.73 7.55 -2.64
CA CYS A 243 -4.28 6.40 -1.86
C CYS A 243 -2.94 6.66 -1.19
N GLY A 244 -2.04 7.37 -1.88
CA GLY A 244 -0.71 7.67 -1.38
C GLY A 244 -0.04 8.81 -2.14
N ALA A 245 1.12 9.22 -1.64
CA ALA A 245 1.94 10.27 -2.25
C ALA A 245 3.43 9.95 -2.11
N ILE A 246 3.84 8.76 -2.59
CA ILE A 246 5.19 8.22 -2.35
C ILE A 246 6.29 9.17 -2.81
N SER A 247 6.07 9.98 -3.85
CA SER A 247 7.02 10.98 -4.33
C SER A 247 7.28 12.09 -3.30
N GLN A 248 6.41 12.23 -2.28
CA GLN A 248 6.47 13.30 -1.28
C GLN A 248 6.98 12.83 0.09
N TYR A 249 7.02 11.53 0.36
CA TYR A 249 7.30 10.99 1.69
C TYR A 249 8.68 11.33 2.23
N ASN A 250 9.67 11.54 1.34
CA ASN A 250 11.04 11.87 1.72
C ASN A 250 11.39 13.35 1.56
N ASN A 251 10.39 14.21 1.31
CA ASN A 251 10.63 15.64 1.18
C ASN A 251 11.09 16.25 2.51
N LYS A 252 12.19 17.01 2.46
CA LYS A 252 12.72 17.75 3.61
C LYS A 252 12.02 19.12 3.80
N HIS A 253 11.28 19.57 2.81
CA HIS A 253 10.60 20.85 2.77
C HIS A 253 9.09 20.66 2.74
N LYS A 254 8.36 21.78 2.92
CA LYS A 254 6.89 21.77 2.82
C LYS A 254 6.45 21.22 1.47
N ILE A 255 5.51 20.31 1.49
CA ILE A 255 4.88 19.76 0.28
C ILE A 255 4.06 20.87 -0.38
N ASN A 256 4.32 21.14 -1.66
CA ASN A 256 3.47 22.00 -2.46
C ASN A 256 2.24 21.22 -2.93
N GLY A 257 1.08 21.84 -2.82
CA GLY A 257 -0.15 21.28 -3.39
C GLY A 257 -0.11 21.25 -4.91
N PRO A 258 -1.08 20.55 -5.54
CA PRO A 258 -1.15 20.50 -7.00
C PRO A 258 -1.47 21.89 -7.59
N SER A 259 -0.77 22.26 -8.65
CA SER A 259 -0.96 23.52 -9.37
C SER A 259 -2.26 23.53 -10.19
N ASN A 260 -2.65 22.36 -10.73
CA ASN A 260 -3.81 22.19 -11.60
C ASN A 260 -5.14 21.92 -10.84
N TYR A 261 -5.22 22.24 -9.54
CA TYR A 261 -6.42 21.94 -8.74
C TYR A 261 -7.71 22.61 -9.24
N LEU A 262 -7.61 23.73 -9.96
CA LEU A 262 -8.77 24.40 -10.58
C LEU A 262 -9.46 23.54 -11.65
N SER A 263 -8.78 22.53 -12.18
CA SER A 263 -9.39 21.54 -13.07
C SER A 263 -10.59 20.84 -12.40
N LEU A 264 -10.54 20.66 -11.08
CA LEU A 264 -11.67 20.08 -10.32
C LEU A 264 -12.93 20.92 -10.44
N LEU A 265 -12.80 22.25 -10.38
CA LEU A 265 -13.92 23.17 -10.57
C LEU A 265 -14.46 23.09 -12.00
N VAL A 266 -13.57 23.19 -13.00
CA VAL A 266 -13.93 23.18 -14.42
C VAL A 266 -14.65 21.90 -14.81
N THR A 267 -14.15 20.75 -14.35
CA THR A 267 -14.71 19.43 -14.66
C THR A 267 -15.74 18.94 -13.63
N ARG A 268 -16.01 19.69 -12.57
CA ARG A 268 -16.86 19.29 -11.43
C ARG A 268 -16.49 17.90 -10.87
N SER A 269 -15.19 17.64 -10.85
CA SER A 269 -14.60 16.39 -10.40
C SER A 269 -14.47 16.34 -8.88
N THR A 270 -14.30 15.14 -8.33
CA THR A 270 -14.10 14.93 -6.90
C THR A 270 -12.72 14.32 -6.64
N MET A 271 -11.95 14.88 -5.72
CA MET A 271 -10.70 14.33 -5.21
C MET A 271 -10.91 13.92 -3.77
N GLN A 272 -10.71 12.64 -3.45
CA GLN A 272 -11.02 12.05 -2.15
C GLN A 272 -9.86 11.18 -1.66
N GLY A 273 -9.43 11.43 -0.42
CA GLY A 273 -8.51 10.53 0.29
C GLY A 273 -9.23 9.27 0.77
N MET A 274 -8.47 8.16 0.87
CA MET A 274 -8.96 6.92 1.45
C MET A 274 -7.90 6.25 2.31
N VAL A 275 -8.36 5.62 3.37
CA VAL A 275 -7.60 4.68 4.19
C VAL A 275 -8.43 3.41 4.32
N VAL A 276 -7.88 2.28 3.87
CA VAL A 276 -8.66 1.02 3.81
C VAL A 276 -9.13 0.54 5.18
N MET A 277 -8.42 0.89 6.25
CA MET A 277 -8.83 0.52 7.62
C MET A 277 -10.19 1.11 8.02
N ASP A 278 -10.61 2.23 7.42
CA ASP A 278 -11.94 2.80 7.65
C ASP A 278 -13.06 1.99 6.98
N LEU A 279 -12.71 1.18 5.97
CA LEU A 279 -13.66 0.45 5.14
C LEU A 279 -13.70 -1.06 5.43
N SER A 280 -12.58 -1.64 5.87
CA SER A 280 -12.40 -3.10 5.93
C SER A 280 -13.23 -3.81 6.99
N LEU A 281 -13.54 -3.17 8.11
CA LEU A 281 -14.21 -3.82 9.25
C LEU A 281 -15.74 -3.91 9.10
N ILE A 282 -16.34 -3.10 8.24
CA ILE A 282 -17.80 -3.04 8.07
C ILE A 282 -18.25 -3.83 6.83
N HIS A 283 -17.37 -4.03 5.86
CA HIS A 283 -17.74 -4.54 4.52
C HIS A 283 -17.31 -5.98 4.28
N ILE A 284 -16.61 -6.59 5.22
CA ILE A 284 -16.23 -8.00 5.21
C ILE A 284 -17.13 -8.78 6.16
#